data_27e2372bddab3c3809c1805d528e063d
#
_entry.id   27e2372bddab3c3809c1805d528e063d
#
_cell.length_a   1.000
_cell.length_b   1.000
_cell.length_c   1.000
_cell.angle_alpha   90.00
_cell.angle_beta   90.00
_cell.angle_gamma   90.00
#
_symmetry.space_group_name_H-M   'P 1'
#
loop_
_entity.id
_entity.type
_entity.pdbx_description
1 polymer ?
#
loop_
_entity_poly.entity_id
_entity_poly.type
_entity_poly.pdbx_seq_one_letter_code
_entity_poly.pdbx_strand_id
1 'polypeptide(L)'
;MKKIFVIAALLALLFIAWETRQSMYAMLLWFSDRNAVTTSIKGYGLWGPAILFVLFILQTFIAFIPGQALMVSSGYIYGFTGGILITWISLTVGGQAAFWLARRYGRPFAEKFVSPPVLDRWDKSAAGQGIGFYVISLVLPLFPNDAMCYVAGLGKMSFRRFLVANIVGRGIASFQIGRAHV
;
A
#
# COMPACT_ATOMS: atom_id res chain seq x y z
N MET A 1 33.41 -18.99 15.06
CA MET A 1 32.52 -18.08 15.80
C MET A 1 31.47 -17.43 14.90
N LYS A 2 31.79 -16.79 13.77
CA LYS A 2 30.80 -16.12 12.87
C LYS A 2 29.67 -17.07 12.36
N LYS A 3 29.98 -18.32 11.98
CA LYS A 3 28.98 -19.29 11.52
C LYS A 3 28.00 -19.70 12.61
N ILE A 4 28.45 -19.86 13.86
CA ILE A 4 27.58 -20.21 14.99
C ILE A 4 26.63 -19.06 15.31
N PHE A 5 27.10 -17.80 15.22
CA PHE A 5 26.27 -16.63 15.44
C PHE A 5 25.19 -16.46 14.36
N VAL A 6 25.51 -16.75 13.10
CA VAL A 6 24.55 -16.76 11.99
C VAL A 6 23.48 -17.85 12.17
N ILE A 7 23.89 -19.05 12.56
CA ILE A 7 22.95 -20.16 12.82
C ILE A 7 22.06 -19.83 14.00
N ALA A 8 22.60 -19.30 15.10
CA ALA A 8 21.81 -18.87 16.25
C ALA A 8 20.82 -17.76 15.92
N ALA A 9 21.23 -16.77 15.11
CA ALA A 9 20.34 -15.72 14.61
C ALA A 9 19.21 -16.25 13.72
N LEU A 10 19.53 -17.20 12.84
CA LEU A 10 18.53 -17.86 11.99
C LEU A 10 17.53 -18.68 12.82
N LEU A 11 18.00 -19.44 13.81
CA LEU A 11 17.14 -20.19 14.71
C LEU A 11 16.25 -19.28 15.56
N ALA A 12 16.79 -18.16 16.04
CA ALA A 12 16.00 -17.14 16.76
C ALA A 12 14.93 -16.51 15.86
N LEU A 13 15.26 -16.19 14.61
CA LEU A 13 14.29 -15.68 13.63
C LEU A 13 13.20 -16.71 13.29
N LEU A 14 13.57 -17.96 13.12
CA LEU A 14 12.62 -19.06 12.90
C LEU A 14 11.72 -19.28 14.14
N PHE A 15 12.25 -19.17 15.34
CA PHE A 15 11.49 -19.28 16.57
C PHE A 15 10.51 -18.12 16.72
N ILE A 16 10.94 -16.88 16.48
CA ILE A 16 10.08 -15.70 16.48
C ILE A 16 8.97 -15.84 15.44
N ALA A 17 9.31 -16.25 14.22
CA ALA A 17 8.32 -16.49 13.15
C ALA A 17 7.33 -17.57 13.52
N TRP A 18 7.77 -18.63 14.21
CA TRP A 18 6.93 -19.71 14.72
C TRP A 18 5.98 -19.22 15.81
N GLU A 19 6.45 -18.48 16.79
CA GLU A 19 5.65 -17.91 17.89
C GLU A 19 4.63 -16.89 17.38
N THR A 20 5.03 -16.03 16.44
CA THR A 20 4.15 -14.97 15.90
C THR A 20 3.19 -15.46 14.81
N ARG A 21 3.37 -16.68 14.29
CA ARG A 21 2.55 -17.22 13.18
C ARG A 21 1.05 -17.17 13.47
N GLN A 22 0.62 -17.56 14.69
CA GLN A 22 -0.79 -17.59 15.04
C GLN A 22 -1.38 -16.18 15.07
N SER A 23 -0.65 -15.22 15.61
CA SER A 23 -1.06 -13.81 15.60
C SER A 23 -1.10 -13.24 14.19
N MET A 24 -0.12 -13.59 13.34
CA MET A 24 -0.13 -13.21 11.92
C MET A 24 -1.31 -13.84 11.16
N TYR A 25 -1.57 -15.13 11.38
CA TYR A 25 -2.73 -15.81 10.79
C TYR A 25 -4.05 -15.20 11.26
N ALA A 26 -4.20 -14.95 12.56
CA ALA A 26 -5.38 -14.31 13.13
C ALA A 26 -5.59 -12.90 12.53
N MET A 27 -4.50 -12.15 12.36
CA MET A 27 -4.54 -10.82 11.76
C MET A 27 -4.90 -10.87 10.27
N LEU A 28 -4.34 -11.80 9.50
CA LEU A 28 -4.71 -12.02 8.10
C LEU A 28 -6.17 -12.45 7.95
N LEU A 29 -6.63 -13.37 8.80
CA LEU A 29 -8.03 -13.81 8.82
C LEU A 29 -8.96 -12.65 9.19
N TRP A 30 -8.61 -11.84 10.18
CA TRP A 30 -9.38 -10.67 10.56
C TRP A 30 -9.48 -9.65 9.42
N PHE A 31 -8.37 -9.33 8.74
CA PHE A 31 -8.39 -8.45 7.56
C PHE A 31 -9.13 -9.06 6.36
N SER A 32 -9.18 -10.39 6.26
CA SER A 32 -9.92 -11.09 5.20
C SER A 32 -11.42 -11.18 5.50
N ASP A 33 -11.81 -11.06 6.76
CA ASP A 33 -13.22 -11.04 7.17
C ASP A 33 -13.78 -9.60 7.12
N ARG A 34 -14.49 -9.31 6.05
CA ARG A 34 -15.17 -8.03 5.85
C ARG A 34 -16.06 -7.64 7.03
N ASN A 35 -16.76 -8.60 7.63
CA ASN A 35 -17.69 -8.32 8.73
C ASN A 35 -16.93 -7.95 10.00
N ALA A 36 -15.82 -8.64 10.30
CA ALA A 36 -14.96 -8.33 11.45
C ALA A 36 -14.37 -6.92 11.33
N VAL A 37 -13.79 -6.59 10.17
CA VAL A 37 -13.25 -5.24 9.90
C VAL A 37 -14.34 -4.18 10.00
N THR A 38 -15.49 -4.41 9.35
CA THR A 38 -16.61 -3.47 9.35
C THR A 38 -17.15 -3.21 10.75
N THR A 39 -17.38 -4.27 11.54
CA THR A 39 -17.91 -4.16 12.90
C THR A 39 -16.93 -3.41 13.81
N SER A 40 -15.65 -3.74 13.73
CA SER A 40 -14.61 -3.06 14.50
C SER A 40 -14.56 -1.57 14.17
N ILE A 41 -14.54 -1.20 12.89
CA ILE A 41 -14.45 0.20 12.48
C ILE A 41 -15.72 0.98 12.85
N LYS A 42 -16.91 0.38 12.69
CA LYS A 42 -18.17 0.99 13.14
C LYS A 42 -18.18 1.27 14.63
N GLY A 43 -17.57 0.41 15.44
CA GLY A 43 -17.46 0.58 16.89
C GLY A 43 -16.71 1.85 17.31
N TYR A 44 -15.85 2.39 16.45
CA TYR A 44 -15.14 3.65 16.70
C TYR A 44 -15.93 4.91 16.33
N GLY A 45 -17.15 4.79 15.81
CA GLY A 45 -18.05 5.91 15.52
C GLY A 45 -17.39 6.96 14.62
N LEU A 46 -17.32 8.22 15.09
CA LEU A 46 -16.74 9.34 14.33
C LEU A 46 -15.25 9.21 14.02
N TRP A 47 -14.52 8.37 14.76
CA TRP A 47 -13.10 8.11 14.50
C TRP A 47 -12.85 7.07 13.39
N GLY A 48 -13.88 6.34 12.97
CA GLY A 48 -13.76 5.31 11.95
C GLY A 48 -13.10 5.77 10.64
N PRO A 49 -13.46 6.94 10.05
CA PRO A 49 -12.78 7.45 8.85
C PRO A 49 -11.30 7.71 9.07
N ALA A 50 -10.91 8.25 10.25
CA ALA A 50 -9.51 8.52 10.57
C ALA A 50 -8.71 7.22 10.73
N ILE A 51 -9.29 6.20 11.33
CA ILE A 51 -8.67 4.88 11.46
C ILE A 51 -8.46 4.26 10.08
N LEU A 52 -9.47 4.28 9.21
CA LEU A 52 -9.32 3.81 7.82
C LEU A 52 -8.25 4.59 7.08
N PHE A 53 -8.20 5.90 7.22
CA PHE A 53 -7.18 6.75 6.63
C PHE A 53 -5.76 6.28 7.02
N VAL A 54 -5.54 6.05 8.31
CA VAL A 54 -4.24 5.56 8.81
C VAL A 54 -3.95 4.15 8.29
N LEU A 55 -4.94 3.24 8.31
CA LEU A 55 -4.77 1.88 7.81
C LEU A 55 -4.44 1.85 6.31
N PHE A 56 -5.06 2.69 5.49
CA PHE A 56 -4.74 2.82 4.07
C PHE A 56 -3.34 3.40 3.83
N ILE A 57 -2.87 4.30 4.67
CA ILE A 57 -1.48 4.77 4.59
C ILE A 57 -0.53 3.64 4.97
N LEU A 58 -0.79 2.95 6.08
CA LEU A 58 0.06 1.87 6.56
C LEU A 58 0.17 0.73 5.54
N GLN A 59 -0.92 0.36 4.85
CA GLN A 59 -0.89 -0.69 3.83
C GLN A 59 0.03 -0.37 2.65
N THR A 60 0.28 0.91 2.36
CA THR A 60 1.25 1.30 1.31
C THR A 60 2.69 0.90 1.68
N PHE A 61 2.96 0.77 2.97
CA PHE A 61 4.27 0.36 3.51
C PHE A 61 4.28 -1.10 3.97
N ILE A 62 3.13 -1.64 4.37
CA ILE A 62 3.01 -2.95 4.96
C ILE A 62 2.22 -3.85 4.00
N ALA A 63 2.94 -4.58 3.13
CA ALA A 63 2.36 -5.36 2.03
C ALA A 63 1.36 -6.45 2.45
N PHE A 64 1.35 -6.90 3.70
CA PHE A 64 0.43 -7.93 4.17
C PHE A 64 -0.95 -7.39 4.58
N ILE A 65 -1.14 -6.07 4.67
CA ILE A 65 -2.48 -5.49 4.92
C ILE A 65 -3.26 -5.52 3.59
N PRO A 66 -4.36 -6.28 3.50
CA PRO A 66 -5.10 -6.41 2.25
C PRO A 66 -5.93 -5.15 1.98
N GLY A 67 -5.42 -4.27 1.12
CA GLY A 67 -6.08 -3.00 0.79
C GLY A 67 -7.48 -3.17 0.22
N GLN A 68 -7.74 -4.28 -0.50
CA GLN A 68 -9.09 -4.56 -1.03
C GLN A 68 -10.12 -4.78 0.08
N ALA A 69 -9.75 -5.46 1.16
CA ALA A 69 -10.65 -5.64 2.31
C ALA A 69 -10.99 -4.30 2.96
N LEU A 70 -10.01 -3.42 3.11
CA LEU A 70 -10.24 -2.06 3.62
C LEU A 70 -11.13 -1.24 2.69
N MET A 71 -10.95 -1.35 1.37
CA MET A 71 -11.76 -0.62 0.38
C MET A 71 -13.23 -1.07 0.43
N VAL A 72 -13.48 -2.37 0.44
CA VAL A 72 -14.83 -2.94 0.53
C VAL A 72 -15.49 -2.54 1.85
N SER A 73 -14.77 -2.64 2.98
CA SER A 73 -15.29 -2.23 4.29
C SER A 73 -15.59 -0.73 4.34
N SER A 74 -14.74 0.10 3.74
CA SER A 74 -14.94 1.54 3.65
C SER A 74 -16.23 1.87 2.88
N GLY A 75 -16.47 1.23 1.73
CA GLY A 75 -17.69 1.40 0.94
C GLY A 75 -18.94 0.92 1.69
N TYR A 76 -18.82 -0.21 2.38
CA TYR A 76 -19.95 -0.77 3.16
C TYR A 76 -20.33 0.08 4.38
N ILE A 77 -19.36 0.73 5.03
CA ILE A 77 -19.59 1.55 6.23
C ILE A 77 -20.10 2.95 5.86
N TYR A 78 -19.44 3.59 4.88
CA TYR A 78 -19.65 5.00 4.56
C TYR A 78 -20.37 5.22 3.22
N GLY A 79 -20.88 4.15 2.62
CA GLY A 79 -21.52 4.18 1.31
C GLY A 79 -20.53 4.41 0.17
N PHE A 80 -21.03 4.34 -1.06
CA PHE A 80 -20.21 4.45 -2.27
C PHE A 80 -19.33 5.72 -2.28
N THR A 81 -19.95 6.89 -2.11
CA THR A 81 -19.22 8.18 -2.18
C THR A 81 -18.23 8.34 -1.03
N GLY A 82 -18.66 8.06 0.21
CA GLY A 82 -17.80 8.20 1.39
C GLY A 82 -16.63 7.22 1.35
N GLY A 83 -16.88 5.97 0.98
CA GLY A 83 -15.85 4.95 0.83
C GLY A 83 -14.80 5.31 -0.23
N ILE A 84 -15.25 5.78 -1.41
CA ILE A 84 -14.34 6.23 -2.48
C ILE A 84 -13.49 7.42 -1.99
N LEU A 85 -14.08 8.43 -1.36
CA LEU A 85 -13.33 9.61 -0.93
C LEU A 85 -12.27 9.25 0.12
N ILE A 86 -12.63 8.46 1.13
CA ILE A 86 -11.68 8.00 2.16
C ILE A 86 -10.53 7.23 1.50
N THR A 87 -10.84 6.25 0.65
CA THR A 87 -9.86 5.41 -0.03
C THR A 87 -8.95 6.26 -0.92
N TRP A 88 -9.53 7.10 -1.78
CA TRP A 88 -8.80 7.93 -2.72
C TRP A 88 -7.82 8.88 -2.03
N ILE A 89 -8.31 9.63 -1.04
CA ILE A 89 -7.47 10.58 -0.29
C ILE A 89 -6.35 9.84 0.43
N SER A 90 -6.68 8.76 1.12
CA SER A 90 -5.71 7.99 1.92
C SER A 90 -4.60 7.38 1.05
N LEU A 91 -4.98 6.73 -0.05
CA LEU A 91 -4.02 6.13 -0.98
C LEU A 91 -3.18 7.19 -1.71
N THR A 92 -3.76 8.35 -2.00
CA THR A 92 -3.01 9.47 -2.59
C THR A 92 -1.95 9.99 -1.61
N VAL A 93 -2.31 10.17 -0.34
CA VAL A 93 -1.37 10.60 0.70
C VAL A 93 -0.29 9.54 0.95
N GLY A 94 -0.68 8.27 1.08
CA GLY A 94 0.26 7.15 1.27
C GLY A 94 1.25 7.02 0.11
N GLY A 95 0.75 7.05 -1.13
CA GLY A 95 1.58 6.99 -2.34
C GLY A 95 2.52 8.19 -2.47
N GLN A 96 2.07 9.39 -2.10
CA GLN A 96 2.91 10.58 -2.12
C GLN A 96 3.99 10.54 -1.02
N ALA A 97 3.66 9.98 0.14
CA ALA A 97 4.63 9.74 1.20
C ALA A 97 5.70 8.72 0.77
N ALA A 98 5.30 7.60 0.14
CA ALA A 98 6.21 6.60 -0.40
C ALA A 98 7.15 7.21 -1.46
N PHE A 99 6.61 8.01 -2.39
CA PHE A 99 7.40 8.76 -3.37
C PHE A 99 8.43 9.65 -2.69
N TRP A 100 8.02 10.48 -1.72
CA TRP A 100 8.90 11.42 -1.05
C TRP A 100 9.99 10.74 -0.25
N LEU A 101 9.65 9.65 0.46
CA LEU A 101 10.62 8.87 1.23
C LEU A 101 11.64 8.18 0.32
N ALA A 102 11.19 7.59 -0.80
CA ALA A 102 12.09 7.02 -1.80
C ALA A 102 13.03 8.10 -2.39
N ARG A 103 12.51 9.30 -2.68
CA ARG A 103 13.29 10.44 -3.17
C ARG A 103 14.31 10.91 -2.15
N ARG A 104 13.95 10.93 -0.87
CA ARG A 104 14.80 11.45 0.21
C ARG A 104 15.88 10.48 0.64
N TYR A 105 15.53 9.18 0.75
CA TYR A 105 16.41 8.15 1.30
C TYR A 105 16.97 7.19 0.25
N GLY A 106 16.51 7.30 -0.98
CA GLY A 106 17.03 6.55 -2.12
C GLY A 106 16.67 5.06 -2.12
N ARG A 107 17.38 4.33 -2.96
CA ARG A 107 17.15 2.91 -3.22
C ARG A 107 17.23 2.01 -1.97
N PRO A 108 18.18 2.18 -1.05
CA PRO A 108 18.27 1.36 0.16
C PRO A 108 17.03 1.44 1.05
N PHE A 109 16.30 2.55 0.99
CA PHE A 109 15.02 2.69 1.68
C PHE A 109 13.90 1.97 0.92
N ALA A 110 13.81 2.15 -0.40
CA ALA A 110 12.77 1.53 -1.22
C ALA A 110 12.85 -0.01 -1.18
N GLU A 111 14.04 -0.59 -1.13
CA GLU A 111 14.28 -2.03 -1.05
C GLU A 111 13.79 -2.68 0.26
N LYS A 112 13.47 -1.90 1.29
CA LYS A 112 12.83 -2.40 2.52
C LYS A 112 11.35 -2.77 2.31
N PHE A 113 10.70 -2.19 1.31
CA PHE A 113 9.26 -2.33 1.06
C PHE A 113 8.95 -3.01 -0.27
N VAL A 114 9.88 -2.93 -1.23
CA VAL A 114 9.73 -3.49 -2.58
C VAL A 114 10.99 -4.30 -2.90
N SER A 115 10.80 -5.54 -3.35
CA SER A 115 11.95 -6.40 -3.68
C SER A 115 12.79 -5.82 -4.82
N PRO A 116 14.15 -5.96 -4.77
CA PRO A 116 15.04 -5.43 -5.79
C PRO A 116 14.69 -5.82 -7.23
N PRO A 117 14.32 -7.09 -7.55
CA PRO A 117 13.93 -7.47 -8.90
C PRO A 117 12.70 -6.70 -9.43
N VAL A 118 11.76 -6.37 -8.56
CA VAL A 118 10.57 -5.57 -8.91
C VAL A 118 10.98 -4.14 -9.19
N LEU A 119 11.82 -3.54 -8.35
CA LEU A 119 12.34 -2.19 -8.58
C LEU A 119 13.12 -2.13 -9.90
N ASP A 120 14.05 -3.07 -10.16
CA ASP A 120 14.85 -3.11 -11.39
C ASP A 120 14.00 -3.20 -12.65
N ARG A 121 12.97 -4.06 -12.61
CA ARG A 121 12.05 -4.24 -13.73
C ARG A 121 11.32 -2.94 -14.06
N TRP A 122 10.77 -2.29 -13.04
CA TRP A 122 9.94 -1.11 -13.25
C TRP A 122 10.75 0.17 -13.42
N ASP A 123 11.95 0.29 -12.83
CA ASP A 123 12.89 1.38 -13.11
C ASP A 123 13.25 1.45 -14.61
N LYS A 124 13.55 0.29 -15.22
CA LYS A 124 13.82 0.19 -16.65
C LYS A 124 12.61 0.61 -17.49
N SER A 125 11.42 0.14 -17.12
CA SER A 125 10.17 0.45 -17.84
C SER A 125 9.75 1.92 -17.66
N ALA A 126 10.06 2.53 -16.52
CA ALA A 126 9.71 3.90 -16.19
C ALA A 126 10.76 4.92 -16.69
N ALA A 127 11.94 4.45 -17.11
CA ALA A 127 13.02 5.32 -17.57
C ALA A 127 12.57 6.17 -18.78
N GLY A 128 12.57 7.50 -18.62
CA GLY A 128 12.16 8.43 -19.67
C GLY A 128 10.64 8.59 -19.85
N GLN A 129 9.82 7.87 -19.09
CA GLN A 129 8.38 7.96 -19.18
C GLN A 129 7.81 9.23 -18.54
N GLY A 130 6.74 9.75 -19.13
CA GLY A 130 6.04 10.93 -18.66
C GLY A 130 4.95 10.63 -17.64
N ILE A 131 4.19 11.67 -17.29
CA ILE A 131 3.08 11.60 -16.33
C ILE A 131 2.01 10.56 -16.70
N GLY A 132 1.72 10.39 -18.02
CA GLY A 132 0.73 9.45 -18.51
C GLY A 132 1.05 8.00 -18.16
N PHE A 133 2.33 7.61 -18.22
CA PHE A 133 2.76 6.28 -17.80
C PHE A 133 2.41 5.98 -16.34
N TYR A 134 2.67 6.94 -15.43
CA TYR A 134 2.36 6.76 -14.01
C TYR A 134 0.85 6.80 -13.73
N VAL A 135 0.07 7.60 -14.46
CA VAL A 135 -1.40 7.54 -14.39
C VAL A 135 -1.88 6.14 -14.76
N ILE A 136 -1.45 5.63 -15.92
CA ILE A 136 -1.85 4.30 -16.41
C ILE A 136 -1.40 3.21 -15.43
N SER A 137 -0.18 3.28 -14.91
CA SER A 137 0.35 2.30 -13.97
C SER A 137 -0.41 2.26 -12.64
N LEU A 138 -1.00 3.38 -12.21
CA LEU A 138 -1.80 3.46 -10.99
C LEU A 138 -3.27 3.08 -11.20
N VAL A 139 -3.75 3.10 -12.45
CA VAL A 139 -5.11 2.68 -12.82
C VAL A 139 -5.19 1.18 -13.08
N LEU A 140 -4.20 0.63 -13.78
CA LEU A 140 -4.24 -0.77 -14.22
C LEU A 140 -3.74 -1.72 -13.14
N PRO A 141 -4.47 -2.82 -12.84
CA PRO A 141 -4.06 -3.81 -11.85
C PRO A 141 -2.86 -4.67 -12.28
N LEU A 142 -2.34 -4.47 -13.49
CA LEU A 142 -1.14 -5.13 -14.01
C LEU A 142 0.15 -4.63 -13.33
N PHE A 143 0.10 -3.46 -12.73
CA PHE A 143 1.25 -2.83 -12.07
C PHE A 143 1.14 -2.95 -10.56
N PRO A 144 2.25 -3.17 -9.84
CA PRO A 144 2.24 -3.11 -8.40
C PRO A 144 2.17 -1.64 -7.97
N ASN A 145 0.94 -1.12 -7.78
CA ASN A 145 0.65 0.30 -7.61
C ASN A 145 1.52 0.99 -6.55
N ASP A 146 1.74 0.33 -5.41
CA ASP A 146 2.55 0.92 -4.35
C ASP A 146 4.04 0.93 -4.72
N ALA A 147 4.56 -0.12 -5.39
CA ALA A 147 5.91 -0.13 -5.91
C ALA A 147 6.16 0.99 -6.93
N MET A 148 5.16 1.33 -7.77
CA MET A 148 5.27 2.43 -8.73
C MET A 148 5.46 3.80 -8.06
N CYS A 149 4.97 3.98 -6.83
CA CYS A 149 5.23 5.20 -6.06
C CYS A 149 6.71 5.31 -5.68
N TYR A 150 7.34 4.20 -5.28
CA TYR A 150 8.79 4.17 -4.98
C TYR A 150 9.62 4.37 -6.25
N VAL A 151 9.27 3.71 -7.34
CA VAL A 151 9.92 3.86 -8.66
C VAL A 151 9.87 5.32 -9.13
N ALA A 152 8.72 5.97 -9.04
CA ALA A 152 8.58 7.40 -9.37
C ALA A 152 9.47 8.27 -8.48
N GLY A 153 9.58 7.93 -7.19
CA GLY A 153 10.43 8.63 -6.23
C GLY A 153 11.91 8.49 -6.55
N LEU A 154 12.37 7.30 -6.94
CA LEU A 154 13.75 7.04 -7.35
C LEU A 154 14.09 7.66 -8.70
N GLY A 155 13.12 7.80 -9.59
CA GLY A 155 13.28 8.34 -10.94
C GLY A 155 13.43 9.87 -11.00
N LYS A 156 13.30 10.43 -12.21
CA LYS A 156 13.46 11.88 -12.48
C LYS A 156 12.14 12.67 -12.36
N MET A 157 11.02 12.02 -12.00
CA MET A 157 9.72 12.68 -11.94
C MET A 157 9.68 13.71 -10.80
N SER A 158 9.18 14.92 -11.08
CA SER A 158 9.04 15.93 -10.03
C SER A 158 7.87 15.62 -9.09
N PHE A 159 7.96 16.07 -7.84
CA PHE A 159 6.94 15.89 -6.81
C PHE A 159 5.54 16.30 -7.30
N ARG A 160 5.42 17.47 -7.92
CA ARG A 160 4.14 17.99 -8.41
C ARG A 160 3.56 17.17 -9.55
N ARG A 161 4.41 16.72 -10.50
CA ARG A 161 3.96 15.86 -11.61
C ARG A 161 3.47 14.50 -11.11
N PHE A 162 4.20 13.91 -10.16
CA PHE A 162 3.76 12.66 -9.55
C PHE A 162 2.48 12.84 -8.73
N LEU A 163 2.33 13.96 -7.99
CA LEU A 163 1.09 14.25 -7.25
C LEU A 163 -0.13 14.27 -8.19
N VAL A 164 -0.03 14.93 -9.34
CA VAL A 164 -1.12 14.93 -10.35
C VAL A 164 -1.39 13.52 -10.87
N ALA A 165 -0.34 12.75 -11.22
CA ALA A 165 -0.51 11.36 -11.66
C ALA A 165 -1.17 10.50 -10.60
N ASN A 166 -0.77 10.67 -9.34
CA ASN A 166 -1.27 9.92 -8.20
C ASN A 166 -2.75 10.26 -7.91
N ILE A 167 -3.10 11.54 -7.88
CA ILE A 167 -4.50 11.99 -7.70
C ILE A 167 -5.39 11.40 -8.80
N VAL A 168 -5.01 11.55 -10.05
CA VAL A 168 -5.82 11.08 -11.20
C VAL A 168 -5.87 9.55 -11.23
N GLY A 169 -4.73 8.89 -11.14
CA GLY A 169 -4.64 7.42 -11.22
C GLY A 169 -5.39 6.73 -10.08
N ARG A 170 -5.15 7.15 -8.85
CA ARG A 170 -5.85 6.60 -7.67
C ARG A 170 -7.34 6.94 -7.66
N GLY A 171 -7.73 8.12 -8.16
CA GLY A 171 -9.14 8.50 -8.29
C GLY A 171 -9.89 7.56 -9.23
N ILE A 172 -9.36 7.33 -10.43
CA ILE A 172 -9.95 6.40 -11.40
C ILE A 172 -10.00 4.98 -10.84
N ALA A 173 -8.90 4.50 -10.24
CA ALA A 173 -8.82 3.15 -9.65
C ALA A 173 -9.84 2.99 -8.52
N SER A 174 -9.95 3.94 -7.60
CA SER A 174 -10.92 3.90 -6.50
C SER A 174 -12.37 3.88 -7.00
N PHE A 175 -12.67 4.62 -8.05
CA PHE A 175 -13.99 4.62 -8.67
C PHE A 175 -14.32 3.29 -9.34
N GLN A 176 -13.37 2.69 -10.07
CA GLN A 176 -13.56 1.39 -10.72
C GLN A 176 -13.85 0.28 -9.70
N ILE A 177 -13.08 0.23 -8.62
CA ILE A 177 -13.25 -0.79 -7.58
C ILE A 177 -14.56 -0.54 -6.81
N GLY A 178 -14.88 0.72 -6.50
CA GLY A 178 -16.13 1.07 -5.84
C GLY A 178 -17.37 0.61 -6.61
N ARG A 179 -17.36 0.70 -7.94
CA ARG A 179 -18.48 0.21 -8.81
C ARG A 179 -18.61 -1.30 -8.85
N ALA A 180 -17.52 -2.03 -8.67
CA ALA A 180 -17.54 -3.49 -8.71
C ALA A 180 -18.11 -4.13 -7.44
N HIS A 181 -18.31 -3.34 -6.36
CA HIS A 181 -18.74 -3.83 -5.06
C HIS A 181 -20.07 -3.24 -4.57
N VAL A 182 -20.76 -2.47 -5.42
CA VAL A 182 -22.14 -2.01 -5.25
C VAL A 182 -23.08 -2.75 -6.19
#